data_05ae08769c8f1b44cdef8f7889265d5e
#
_entry.id   05ae08769c8f1b44cdef8f7889265d5e
#
_cell.length_a   1.000
_cell.length_b   1.000
_cell.length_c   1.000
_cell.angle_alpha   90.00
_cell.angle_beta   90.00
_cell.angle_gamma   90.00
#
_symmetry.space_group_name_H-M   'P 1'
#
loop_
_entity.id
_entity.type
_entity.pdbx_description
1 polymer ?
#
loop_
_entity_poly.entity_id
_entity_poly.type
_entity_poly.pdbx_seq_one_letter_code
_entity_poly.pdbx_strand_id
1 'polypeptide(L)'
;IEAVRATGGNNAKRILIVQGPNTNIDLFVANNYMAKIKDSAADRLMVEVHFYDPYQFTDMSEDQSWGKYWLYWGKNNTNGAEAGRTADAKYNEDYVEAQMAKMKTNFFDKGYPVLIGEFGANQRLAIGKDAVHDASVKDYYKAVVTSAINNGCVPMAWDTNGNFPSMTIFNRASASVSNANMLEGIQEAVKSAKWPAK
;
A
#
# COMPACT_ATOMS: atom_id res chain seq x y z
N ILE A 1 9.25 -23.64 0.66
CA ILE A 1 9.24 -23.86 -0.82
C ILE A 1 9.36 -25.37 -1.09
N GLU A 2 10.43 -26.03 -0.67
CA GLU A 2 10.66 -27.45 -0.90
C GLU A 2 9.47 -28.32 -0.49
N ALA A 3 8.87 -28.10 0.67
CA ALA A 3 7.71 -28.85 1.13
C ALA A 3 6.51 -28.75 0.17
N VAL A 4 6.28 -27.58 -0.42
CA VAL A 4 5.22 -27.41 -1.44
C VAL A 4 5.59 -28.12 -2.73
N ARG A 5 6.84 -27.99 -3.21
CA ARG A 5 7.29 -28.64 -4.45
C ARG A 5 7.25 -30.16 -4.34
N ALA A 6 7.62 -30.73 -3.18
CA ALA A 6 7.61 -32.16 -2.92
C ALA A 6 6.23 -32.82 -3.00
N THR A 7 5.15 -32.06 -2.84
CA THR A 7 3.78 -32.61 -2.99
C THR A 7 3.42 -32.95 -4.45
N GLY A 8 4.21 -32.50 -5.43
CA GLY A 8 4.04 -32.83 -6.85
C GLY A 8 2.79 -32.22 -7.50
N GLY A 9 2.36 -32.79 -8.62
CA GLY A 9 1.20 -32.34 -9.37
C GLY A 9 1.30 -30.85 -9.75
N ASN A 10 0.23 -30.10 -9.56
CA ASN A 10 0.21 -28.65 -9.83
C ASN A 10 1.15 -27.84 -8.92
N ASN A 11 1.51 -28.36 -7.75
CA ASN A 11 2.40 -27.67 -6.82
C ASN A 11 3.84 -27.62 -7.33
N ALA A 12 4.24 -28.51 -8.23
CA ALA A 12 5.53 -28.42 -8.91
C ALA A 12 5.71 -27.12 -9.72
N LYS A 13 4.61 -26.50 -10.16
CA LYS A 13 4.62 -25.26 -10.98
C LYS A 13 3.83 -24.10 -10.36
N ARG A 14 3.33 -24.27 -9.14
CA ARG A 14 2.57 -23.22 -8.45
C ARG A 14 3.44 -21.99 -8.20
N ILE A 15 2.90 -20.81 -8.46
CA ILE A 15 3.54 -19.56 -8.03
C ILE A 15 3.46 -19.50 -6.50
N LEU A 16 4.58 -19.25 -5.86
CA LEU A 16 4.67 -19.04 -4.41
C LEU A 16 5.02 -17.57 -4.13
N ILE A 17 4.30 -16.97 -3.21
CA ILE A 17 4.52 -15.60 -2.78
C ILE A 17 5.36 -15.65 -1.51
N VAL A 18 6.48 -14.94 -1.50
CA VAL A 18 7.37 -14.79 -0.36
C VAL A 18 7.07 -13.45 0.30
N GLN A 19 6.48 -13.51 1.46
CA GLN A 19 6.19 -12.32 2.25
C GLN A 19 7.42 -11.87 3.03
N GLY A 20 7.74 -10.60 2.97
CA GLY A 20 8.85 -10.00 3.71
C GLY A 20 8.61 -9.99 5.22
N PRO A 21 9.68 -9.92 6.05
CA PRO A 21 9.53 -9.83 7.49
C PRO A 21 8.69 -8.62 7.90
N ASN A 22 7.68 -8.85 8.75
CA ASN A 22 6.68 -7.85 9.15
C ASN A 22 6.03 -7.13 7.96
N THR A 23 6.03 -7.75 6.78
CA THR A 23 5.57 -7.16 5.51
C THR A 23 6.23 -5.81 5.16
N ASN A 24 7.34 -5.48 5.83
CA ASN A 24 7.99 -4.19 5.77
C ASN A 24 9.03 -4.13 4.63
N ILE A 25 8.94 -3.09 3.79
CA ILE A 25 9.80 -2.87 2.63
C ILE A 25 11.27 -2.79 3.04
N ASP A 26 11.60 -1.94 4.01
CA ASP A 26 13.00 -1.68 4.39
C ASP A 26 13.66 -2.92 5.00
N LEU A 27 12.93 -3.67 5.82
CA LEU A 27 13.42 -4.93 6.39
C LEU A 27 13.64 -5.99 5.31
N PHE A 28 12.75 -6.06 4.31
CA PHE A 28 12.89 -7.04 3.23
C PHE A 28 14.10 -6.72 2.35
N VAL A 29 14.28 -5.46 1.98
CA VAL A 29 15.41 -5.01 1.18
C VAL A 29 16.74 -5.18 1.93
N ALA A 30 16.82 -4.74 3.18
CA ALA A 30 18.03 -4.78 3.98
C ALA A 30 18.58 -6.20 4.20
N ASN A 31 17.70 -7.19 4.32
CA ASN A 31 18.09 -8.57 4.63
C ASN A 31 18.32 -9.45 3.40
N ASN A 32 18.00 -8.96 2.20
CA ASN A 32 18.19 -9.67 0.94
C ASN A 32 17.75 -11.15 0.98
N TYR A 33 16.58 -11.42 1.52
CA TYR A 33 16.09 -12.79 1.73
C TYR A 33 15.96 -13.58 0.44
N MET A 34 15.58 -12.94 -0.68
CA MET A 34 15.40 -13.62 -1.95
C MET A 34 16.69 -14.24 -2.49
N ALA A 35 17.85 -13.65 -2.20
CA ALA A 35 19.14 -14.22 -2.59
C ALA A 35 19.46 -15.55 -1.87
N LYS A 36 18.82 -15.82 -0.75
CA LYS A 36 19.01 -17.03 0.07
C LYS A 36 17.98 -18.12 -0.24
N ILE A 37 16.91 -17.77 -0.94
CA ILE A 37 15.82 -18.70 -1.28
C ILE A 37 16.17 -19.45 -2.57
N LYS A 38 16.00 -20.77 -2.52
CA LYS A 38 16.12 -21.63 -3.69
C LYS A 38 14.76 -22.22 -4.02
N ASP A 39 14.43 -22.25 -5.31
CA ASP A 39 13.26 -22.92 -5.85
C ASP A 39 13.68 -23.82 -7.02
N SER A 40 13.19 -25.05 -7.07
CA SER A 40 13.40 -25.96 -8.18
C SER A 40 12.57 -25.58 -9.42
N ALA A 41 11.53 -24.76 -9.26
CA ALA A 41 10.71 -24.24 -10.35
C ALA A 41 11.18 -22.84 -10.75
N ALA A 42 11.70 -22.69 -11.97
CA ALA A 42 12.13 -21.40 -12.49
C ALA A 42 10.94 -20.43 -12.63
N ASP A 43 11.17 -19.16 -12.29
CA ASP A 43 10.20 -18.06 -12.45
C ASP A 43 8.84 -18.32 -11.80
N ARG A 44 8.86 -18.92 -10.59
CA ARG A 44 7.64 -19.24 -9.83
C ARG A 44 7.61 -18.62 -8.43
N LEU A 45 8.45 -17.63 -8.19
CA LEU A 45 8.43 -16.86 -6.96
C LEU A 45 7.97 -15.43 -7.23
N MET A 46 7.13 -14.92 -6.35
CA MET A 46 6.73 -13.51 -6.23
C MET A 46 7.11 -13.01 -4.84
N VAL A 47 7.17 -11.72 -4.66
CA VAL A 47 7.40 -11.09 -3.36
C VAL A 47 6.20 -10.26 -2.94
N GLU A 48 6.00 -10.16 -1.62
CA GLU A 48 4.91 -9.40 -1.04
C GLU A 48 5.38 -8.57 0.14
N VAL A 49 4.91 -7.33 0.18
CA VAL A 49 5.01 -6.40 1.31
C VAL A 49 3.69 -5.67 1.50
N HIS A 50 3.50 -5.03 2.66
CA HIS A 50 2.39 -4.13 2.90
C HIS A 50 2.88 -2.70 3.02
N PHE A 51 2.00 -1.71 2.81
CA PHE A 51 2.37 -0.31 2.87
C PHE A 51 1.33 0.51 3.64
N TYR A 52 1.66 0.84 4.88
CA TYR A 52 0.84 1.64 5.79
C TYR A 52 1.61 2.84 6.36
N ASP A 53 2.60 3.35 5.62
CA ASP A 53 3.35 4.53 6.04
C ASP A 53 2.72 5.84 5.52
N PRO A 54 2.64 6.85 6.37
CA PRO A 54 2.98 6.86 7.79
C PRO A 54 1.82 6.32 8.66
N TYR A 55 2.11 5.46 9.61
CA TYR A 55 1.15 4.80 10.49
C TYR A 55 0.14 5.76 11.15
N GLN A 56 0.60 6.95 11.57
CA GLN A 56 -0.27 7.94 12.20
C GLN A 56 -1.38 8.44 11.27
N PHE A 57 -1.16 8.50 9.97
CA PHE A 57 -2.19 8.86 9.01
C PHE A 57 -3.05 7.67 8.61
N THR A 58 -2.43 6.54 8.37
CA THR A 58 -3.08 5.39 7.76
C THR A 58 -3.93 4.59 8.74
N ASP A 59 -3.34 4.08 9.83
CA ASP A 59 -3.96 3.02 10.65
C ASP A 59 -4.09 3.35 12.14
N MET A 60 -3.34 4.34 12.65
CA MET A 60 -3.41 4.72 14.06
C MET A 60 -4.84 5.12 14.46
N SER A 61 -5.47 4.40 15.36
CA SER A 61 -6.89 4.56 15.72
C SER A 61 -7.15 5.71 16.70
N GLU A 62 -6.21 5.99 17.58
CA GLU A 62 -6.33 6.99 18.65
C GLU A 62 -4.96 7.58 19.01
N ASP A 63 -4.96 8.72 19.70
CA ASP A 63 -3.73 9.34 20.20
C ASP A 63 -3.05 8.45 21.24
N GLN A 64 -1.74 8.37 21.15
CA GLN A 64 -0.90 7.63 22.09
C GLN A 64 0.08 8.58 22.81
N SER A 65 0.69 8.12 23.89
CA SER A 65 1.68 8.93 24.64
C SER A 65 2.89 9.36 23.79
N TRP A 66 3.19 8.61 22.73
CA TRP A 66 4.32 8.86 21.82
C TRP A 66 3.93 9.64 20.54
N GLY A 67 2.65 9.90 20.29
CA GLY A 67 2.22 10.64 19.10
C GLY A 67 0.72 10.68 18.88
N LYS A 68 0.33 11.57 17.99
CA LYS A 68 -1.07 11.77 17.60
C LYS A 68 -1.34 11.13 16.23
N TYR A 69 -2.57 10.67 15.99
CA TYR A 69 -3.00 10.35 14.64
C TYR A 69 -3.07 11.63 13.79
N TRP A 70 -2.88 11.49 12.48
CA TRP A 70 -2.94 12.60 11.54
C TRP A 70 -4.21 12.56 10.70
N LEU A 71 -4.72 13.74 10.37
CA LEU A 71 -5.87 13.93 9.48
C LEU A 71 -5.43 14.37 8.09
N TYR A 72 -4.30 15.06 7.99
CA TYR A 72 -3.87 15.72 6.78
C TYR A 72 -2.56 15.14 6.29
N TRP A 73 -2.55 14.77 4.99
CA TRP A 73 -1.40 14.16 4.35
C TRP A 73 -1.25 14.68 2.92
N GLY A 74 0.01 14.74 2.44
CA GLY A 74 0.37 15.17 1.10
C GLY A 74 0.88 16.59 1.03
N LYS A 75 1.57 16.92 -0.07
CA LYS A 75 2.22 18.22 -0.28
C LYS A 75 1.23 19.38 -0.28
N ASN A 76 0.01 19.14 -0.73
CA ASN A 76 -1.02 20.17 -0.94
C ASN A 76 -2.07 20.24 0.18
N ASN A 77 -2.06 19.31 1.12
CA ASN A 77 -3.10 19.17 2.13
C ASN A 77 -2.58 19.49 3.54
N THR A 78 -1.86 20.62 3.68
CA THR A 78 -1.19 21.00 4.94
C THR A 78 -1.94 22.06 5.75
N ASN A 79 -3.02 22.62 5.22
CA ASN A 79 -3.79 23.73 5.77
C ASN A 79 -5.13 23.29 6.38
N GLY A 80 -5.19 22.09 6.91
CA GLY A 80 -6.39 21.58 7.58
C GLY A 80 -6.72 22.34 8.87
N ALA A 81 -7.99 22.31 9.26
CA ALA A 81 -8.52 23.12 10.36
C ALA A 81 -8.01 22.66 11.74
N GLU A 82 -7.67 21.38 11.91
CA GLU A 82 -7.27 20.82 13.20
C GLU A 82 -5.75 20.88 13.38
N ALA A 83 -5.30 21.76 14.26
CA ALA A 83 -3.88 21.99 14.50
C ALA A 83 -3.16 20.74 15.05
N GLY A 84 -1.94 20.48 14.56
CA GLY A 84 -1.12 19.34 15.00
C GLY A 84 -1.58 17.98 14.46
N ARG A 85 -2.44 17.97 13.43
CA ARG A 85 -2.93 16.76 12.76
C ARG A 85 -2.38 16.58 11.34
N THR A 86 -1.40 17.39 10.95
CA THR A 86 -0.74 17.29 9.64
C THR A 86 0.44 16.33 9.72
N ALA A 87 0.55 15.45 8.75
CA ALA A 87 1.66 14.54 8.61
C ALA A 87 3.00 15.29 8.47
N ASP A 88 4.07 14.72 9.02
CA ASP A 88 5.43 15.22 8.78
C ASP A 88 5.72 15.20 7.27
N ALA A 89 6.20 16.31 6.74
CA ALA A 89 6.47 16.51 5.30
C ALA A 89 7.42 15.48 4.69
N LYS A 90 8.25 14.81 5.49
CA LYS A 90 9.11 13.72 5.02
C LYS A 90 8.34 12.47 4.54
N TYR A 91 7.07 12.32 4.92
CA TYR A 91 6.21 11.19 4.53
C TYR A 91 5.21 11.54 3.44
N ASN A 92 5.52 12.50 2.60
CA ASN A 92 4.68 12.91 1.47
C ASN A 92 4.77 11.93 0.27
N GLU A 93 4.30 12.35 -0.90
CA GLU A 93 4.29 11.56 -2.14
C GLU A 93 5.68 11.11 -2.57
N ASP A 94 6.73 11.91 -2.29
CA ASP A 94 8.12 11.54 -2.63
C ASP A 94 8.60 10.34 -1.80
N TYR A 95 8.17 10.25 -0.54
CA TYR A 95 8.46 9.09 0.29
C TYR A 95 7.79 7.83 -0.26
N VAL A 96 6.51 7.93 -0.65
CA VAL A 96 5.78 6.81 -1.27
C VAL A 96 6.52 6.33 -2.52
N GLU A 97 6.91 7.25 -3.41
CA GLU A 97 7.66 6.94 -4.62
C GLU A 97 9.01 6.26 -4.28
N ALA A 98 9.74 6.78 -3.31
CA ALA A 98 11.02 6.21 -2.90
C ALA A 98 10.88 4.77 -2.37
N GLN A 99 9.81 4.46 -1.63
CA GLN A 99 9.54 3.12 -1.14
C GLN A 99 9.20 2.14 -2.28
N MET A 100 8.37 2.55 -3.23
CA MET A 100 8.03 1.71 -4.39
C MET A 100 9.23 1.50 -5.31
N ALA A 101 10.09 2.51 -5.50
CA ALA A 101 11.34 2.39 -6.25
C ALA A 101 12.32 1.39 -5.63
N LYS A 102 12.34 1.24 -4.30
CA LYS A 102 13.12 0.16 -3.64
C LYS A 102 12.62 -1.21 -4.06
N MET A 103 11.30 -1.41 -4.14
CA MET A 103 10.73 -2.69 -4.58
C MET A 103 11.06 -2.97 -6.04
N LYS A 104 10.99 -1.94 -6.90
CA LYS A 104 11.41 -2.06 -8.30
C LYS A 104 12.85 -2.54 -8.41
N THR A 105 13.79 -1.78 -7.84
CA THR A 105 15.24 -2.02 -7.98
C THR A 105 15.67 -3.35 -7.37
N ASN A 106 15.08 -3.73 -6.23
CA ASN A 106 15.52 -4.93 -5.51
C ASN A 106 14.84 -6.21 -5.94
N PHE A 107 13.64 -6.13 -6.56
CA PHE A 107 12.84 -7.31 -6.90
C PHE A 107 12.34 -7.31 -8.34
N PHE A 108 11.57 -6.31 -8.77
CA PHE A 108 10.96 -6.30 -10.11
C PHE A 108 12.03 -6.36 -11.22
N ASP A 109 13.05 -5.53 -11.15
CA ASP A 109 14.16 -5.49 -12.13
C ASP A 109 15.00 -6.79 -12.10
N LYS A 110 14.89 -7.58 -11.04
CA LYS A 110 15.52 -8.90 -10.90
C LYS A 110 14.62 -10.07 -11.32
N GLY A 111 13.43 -9.77 -11.86
CA GLY A 111 12.51 -10.77 -12.39
C GLY A 111 11.48 -11.30 -11.39
N TYR A 112 11.43 -10.78 -10.16
CA TYR A 112 10.40 -11.14 -9.18
C TYR A 112 9.19 -10.22 -9.31
N PRO A 113 8.00 -10.72 -9.68
CA PRO A 113 6.77 -9.94 -9.57
C PRO A 113 6.55 -9.47 -8.13
N VAL A 114 6.05 -8.25 -7.96
CA VAL A 114 5.89 -7.61 -6.65
C VAL A 114 4.43 -7.34 -6.35
N LEU A 115 3.97 -7.76 -5.17
CA LEU A 115 2.68 -7.37 -4.61
C LEU A 115 2.89 -6.36 -3.48
N ILE A 116 2.14 -5.28 -3.51
CA ILE A 116 1.81 -4.52 -2.31
C ILE A 116 0.50 -5.13 -1.83
N GLY A 117 0.60 -6.21 -1.03
CA GLY A 117 -0.52 -7.08 -0.67
C GLY A 117 -1.58 -6.41 0.17
N GLU A 118 -1.20 -5.32 0.86
CA GLU A 118 -2.12 -4.43 1.56
C GLU A 118 -1.60 -3.00 1.50
N PHE A 119 -2.50 -2.05 1.32
CA PHE A 119 -2.31 -0.64 1.60
C PHE A 119 -3.65 0.02 1.89
N GLY A 120 -3.64 1.12 2.61
CA GLY A 120 -4.85 1.90 2.88
C GLY A 120 -4.60 3.04 3.84
N ALA A 121 -5.59 3.91 3.98
CA ALA A 121 -5.64 4.96 4.98
C ALA A 121 -7.07 5.12 5.49
N ASN A 122 -7.22 5.32 6.78
CA ASN A 122 -8.53 5.52 7.40
C ASN A 122 -9.18 6.85 6.97
N GLN A 123 -10.41 6.77 6.46
CA GLN A 123 -11.31 7.92 6.50
C GLN A 123 -11.77 8.11 7.94
N ARG A 124 -11.34 9.18 8.59
CA ARG A 124 -11.55 9.41 10.03
C ARG A 124 -12.76 10.26 10.33
N LEU A 125 -13.13 11.12 9.39
CA LEU A 125 -14.27 12.02 9.47
C LEU A 125 -15.31 11.64 8.43
N ALA A 126 -16.57 11.94 8.69
CA ALA A 126 -17.61 11.75 7.68
C ALA A 126 -17.25 12.57 6.41
N ILE A 127 -17.45 11.98 5.25
CA ILE A 127 -17.15 12.62 3.96
C ILE A 127 -17.91 13.95 3.84
N GLY A 128 -17.21 14.98 3.39
CA GLY A 128 -17.74 16.35 3.29
C GLY A 128 -17.64 17.16 4.57
N LYS A 129 -17.19 16.57 5.69
CA LYS A 129 -17.04 17.31 6.96
C LYS A 129 -15.76 18.14 6.99
N ASP A 130 -14.69 17.66 6.39
CA ASP A 130 -13.41 18.36 6.25
C ASP A 130 -12.82 18.08 4.86
N ALA A 131 -12.87 19.07 3.99
CA ALA A 131 -12.43 18.95 2.61
C ALA A 131 -10.92 18.66 2.49
N VAL A 132 -10.09 19.12 3.44
CA VAL A 132 -8.64 18.86 3.43
C VAL A 132 -8.36 17.42 3.85
N HIS A 133 -9.13 16.87 4.80
CA HIS A 133 -9.03 15.45 5.16
C HIS A 133 -9.48 14.55 3.99
N ASP A 134 -10.61 14.88 3.37
CA ASP A 134 -11.12 14.14 2.21
C ASP A 134 -10.11 14.13 1.05
N ALA A 135 -9.50 15.28 0.75
CA ALA A 135 -8.44 15.39 -0.24
C ALA A 135 -7.19 14.58 0.15
N SER A 136 -6.79 14.62 1.43
CA SER A 136 -5.65 13.84 1.94
C SER A 136 -5.83 12.34 1.74
N VAL A 137 -7.01 11.81 2.03
CA VAL A 137 -7.33 10.39 1.82
C VAL A 137 -7.30 10.05 0.33
N LYS A 138 -7.95 10.83 -0.51
CA LYS A 138 -7.95 10.64 -1.98
C LYS A 138 -6.53 10.64 -2.54
N ASP A 139 -5.73 11.65 -2.19
CA ASP A 139 -4.36 11.82 -2.70
C ASP A 139 -3.44 10.70 -2.22
N TYR A 140 -3.63 10.19 -1.01
CA TYR A 140 -2.87 9.04 -0.51
C TYR A 140 -3.11 7.79 -1.36
N TYR A 141 -4.38 7.43 -1.58
CA TYR A 141 -4.72 6.28 -2.44
C TYR A 141 -4.19 6.46 -3.86
N LYS A 142 -4.31 7.67 -4.42
CA LYS A 142 -3.76 8.00 -5.73
C LYS A 142 -2.24 7.87 -5.78
N ALA A 143 -1.53 8.40 -4.79
CA ALA A 143 -0.07 8.35 -4.74
C ALA A 143 0.45 6.92 -4.64
N VAL A 144 -0.11 6.11 -3.72
CA VAL A 144 0.31 4.72 -3.54
C VAL A 144 0.07 3.90 -4.81
N VAL A 145 -1.11 3.98 -5.40
CA VAL A 145 -1.44 3.20 -6.61
C VAL A 145 -0.60 3.65 -7.81
N THR A 146 -0.42 4.97 -7.99
CA THR A 146 0.41 5.50 -9.09
C THR A 146 1.86 5.04 -8.96
N SER A 147 2.47 5.23 -7.79
CA SER A 147 3.86 4.85 -7.54
C SER A 147 4.05 3.34 -7.63
N ALA A 148 3.13 2.54 -7.07
CA ALA A 148 3.21 1.08 -7.17
C ALA A 148 3.22 0.63 -8.64
N ILE A 149 2.25 1.06 -9.44
CA ILE A 149 2.16 0.68 -10.86
C ILE A 149 3.39 1.14 -11.64
N ASN A 150 3.83 2.39 -11.47
CA ASN A 150 5.00 2.94 -12.17
C ASN A 150 6.30 2.19 -11.82
N ASN A 151 6.33 1.54 -10.67
CA ASN A 151 7.47 0.75 -10.20
C ASN A 151 7.30 -0.78 -10.37
N GLY A 152 6.32 -1.23 -11.16
CA GLY A 152 6.12 -2.65 -11.46
C GLY A 152 5.57 -3.45 -10.27
N CYS A 153 4.87 -2.79 -9.34
CA CYS A 153 4.20 -3.42 -8.22
C CYS A 153 2.69 -3.46 -8.45
N VAL A 154 2.03 -4.53 -8.03
CA VAL A 154 0.58 -4.68 -8.08
C VAL A 154 0.00 -4.27 -6.71
N PRO A 155 -0.69 -3.13 -6.60
CA PRO A 155 -1.27 -2.69 -5.33
C PRO A 155 -2.63 -3.33 -5.06
N MET A 156 -2.85 -3.77 -3.82
CA MET A 156 -4.11 -4.31 -3.33
C MET A 156 -4.62 -3.45 -2.18
N ALA A 157 -5.72 -2.73 -2.40
CA ALA A 157 -6.32 -1.90 -1.37
C ALA A 157 -6.97 -2.77 -0.29
N TRP A 158 -6.67 -2.45 0.98
CA TRP A 158 -7.34 -3.07 2.11
C TRP A 158 -8.72 -2.46 2.33
N ASP A 159 -9.78 -3.28 2.29
CA ASP A 159 -11.17 -2.86 2.50
C ASP A 159 -11.76 -3.56 3.72
N THR A 160 -12.01 -2.79 4.79
CA THR A 160 -12.44 -3.33 6.09
C THR A 160 -13.94 -3.61 6.18
N ASN A 161 -14.76 -3.04 5.28
CA ASN A 161 -16.23 -3.09 5.38
C ASN A 161 -16.78 -2.64 6.77
N GLY A 162 -16.09 -1.68 7.41
CA GLY A 162 -16.39 -1.17 8.74
C GLY A 162 -17.02 0.24 8.73
N ASN A 163 -17.30 0.74 9.93
CA ASN A 163 -17.73 2.12 10.18
C ASN A 163 -16.51 3.03 10.45
N PHE A 164 -16.68 4.35 10.36
CA PHE A 164 -15.62 5.32 10.66
C PHE A 164 -15.06 5.19 12.09
N PRO A 165 -13.74 5.39 12.27
CA PRO A 165 -12.73 5.50 11.23
C PRO A 165 -12.50 4.15 10.53
N SER A 166 -12.38 4.13 9.20
CA SER A 166 -12.20 2.88 8.48
C SER A 166 -11.58 3.06 7.09
N MET A 167 -11.04 1.98 6.55
CA MET A 167 -10.56 1.87 5.17
C MET A 167 -11.63 1.29 4.24
N THR A 168 -12.90 1.46 4.56
CA THR A 168 -14.01 0.88 3.80
C THR A 168 -14.25 1.65 2.51
N ILE A 169 -14.02 1.00 1.38
CA ILE A 169 -14.33 1.52 0.03
C ILE A 169 -15.75 1.13 -0.36
N PHE A 170 -16.15 -0.09 -0.07
CA PHE A 170 -17.44 -0.64 -0.48
C PHE A 170 -18.27 -1.12 0.72
N ASN A 171 -19.56 -0.81 0.72
CA ASN A 171 -20.53 -1.43 1.60
C ASN A 171 -20.98 -2.76 0.98
N ARG A 172 -20.56 -3.87 1.57
CA ARG A 172 -20.83 -5.21 1.02
C ARG A 172 -22.30 -5.61 1.18
N ALA A 173 -23.00 -5.07 2.16
CA ALA A 173 -24.41 -5.39 2.40
C ALA A 173 -25.33 -4.76 1.35
N SER A 174 -25.02 -3.52 0.89
CA SER A 174 -25.81 -2.79 -0.11
C SER A 174 -25.21 -2.82 -1.51
N ALA A 175 -24.01 -3.44 -1.69
CA ALA A 175 -23.26 -3.44 -2.93
C ALA A 175 -23.05 -2.02 -3.52
N SER A 176 -22.75 -1.05 -2.64
CA SER A 176 -22.55 0.35 -3.00
C SER A 176 -21.20 0.90 -2.56
N VAL A 177 -20.79 2.03 -3.14
CA VAL A 177 -19.59 2.74 -2.73
C VAL A 177 -19.84 3.44 -1.40
N SER A 178 -19.02 3.15 -0.38
CA SER A 178 -19.02 3.82 0.91
C SER A 178 -18.13 5.05 0.93
N ASN A 179 -16.97 4.96 0.27
CA ASN A 179 -16.02 6.06 0.21
C ASN A 179 -15.61 6.35 -1.24
N ALA A 180 -16.22 7.39 -1.79
CA ALA A 180 -15.94 7.83 -3.17
C ALA A 180 -14.51 8.39 -3.30
N ASN A 181 -13.96 9.06 -2.27
CA ASN A 181 -12.64 9.67 -2.32
C ASN A 181 -11.55 8.61 -2.53
N MET A 182 -11.61 7.50 -1.78
CA MET A 182 -10.68 6.37 -1.95
C MET A 182 -10.77 5.77 -3.35
N LEU A 183 -11.99 5.49 -3.82
CA LEU A 183 -12.23 4.90 -5.13
C LEU A 183 -11.76 5.81 -6.26
N GLU A 184 -12.07 7.11 -6.19
CA GLU A 184 -11.62 8.10 -7.17
C GLU A 184 -10.10 8.21 -7.22
N GLY A 185 -9.44 8.24 -6.06
CA GLY A 185 -7.97 8.23 -5.98
C GLY A 185 -7.36 7.04 -6.72
N ILE A 186 -7.89 5.84 -6.49
CA ILE A 186 -7.48 4.61 -7.20
C ILE A 186 -7.73 4.73 -8.71
N GLN A 187 -8.94 5.17 -9.11
CA GLN A 187 -9.31 5.26 -10.52
C GLN A 187 -8.48 6.31 -11.28
N GLU A 188 -8.19 7.45 -10.67
CA GLU A 188 -7.32 8.48 -11.26
C GLU A 188 -5.89 7.95 -11.44
N ALA A 189 -5.37 7.23 -10.45
CA ALA A 189 -4.06 6.61 -10.51
C ALA A 189 -3.97 5.61 -11.67
N VAL A 190 -4.91 4.69 -11.77
CA VAL A 190 -4.93 3.67 -12.84
C VAL A 190 -4.99 4.29 -14.24
N LYS A 191 -5.66 5.43 -14.40
CA LYS A 191 -5.74 6.14 -15.70
C LYS A 191 -4.41 6.80 -16.10
N SER A 192 -3.59 7.21 -15.13
CA SER A 192 -2.38 8.00 -15.37
C SER A 192 -1.07 7.20 -15.21
N ALA A 193 -1.07 6.16 -14.40
CA ALA A 193 0.10 5.34 -14.14
C ALA A 193 0.55 4.53 -15.38
N LYS A 194 1.84 4.25 -15.44
CA LYS A 194 2.44 3.50 -16.56
C LYS A 194 3.25 2.33 -16.02
N TRP A 195 2.83 1.13 -16.39
CA TRP A 195 3.62 -0.06 -16.08
C TRP A 195 4.99 0.01 -16.77
N PRO A 196 6.10 -0.25 -16.05
CA PRO A 196 7.44 -0.17 -16.65
C PRO A 196 7.62 -1.23 -17.73
N ALA A 197 8.24 -0.84 -18.84
CA ALA A 197 8.68 -1.80 -19.86
C ALA A 197 9.77 -2.70 -19.25
N LYS A 198 9.75 -3.98 -19.64
CA LYS A 198 10.82 -4.93 -19.32
C LYS A 198 11.94 -4.81 -20.34
#